data_9b132535bcd82298d539895fce40166b
#
_entry.id   9b132535bcd82298d539895fce40166b
#
_cell.length_a   1.000
_cell.length_b   1.000
_cell.length_c   1.000
_cell.angle_alpha   90.00
_cell.angle_beta   90.00
_cell.angle_gamma   90.00
#
_symmetry.space_group_name_H-M   'P 1'
#
loop_
_entity.id
_entity.type
_entity.pdbx_description
1 polymer ?
#
loop_
_entity_poly.entity_id
_entity_poly.type
_entity_poly.pdbx_seq_one_letter_code
_entity_poly.pdbx_strand_id
1 'polypeptide(L)'
;NSKNDRVYPQKADFTFYGGIYRDVSLLVVNRNHIALDYLGGPGVQITPTVNGANADIEVKTWMEGDGEVEFSIYDAAGAEVLTGKGRDTTVTLEHPRLWDGVRDPYLYTCAVRLVLNGEVQDEVRQRFGVRSFSVDPKRGFFLNGRPYPLHGVSRHQDRKGLGNAITREMHDEDMQLIKELGANTIRLAHYQHDQYFYDLCDEAGMVVWAEIPYISEHMPNGRENTISQMKELIVQNYNHPSIVV
;
A
#
# COMPACT_ATOMS: atom_id res chain seq x y z
N ASN A 1 24.37 -4.42 9.41
CA ASN A 1 24.55 -3.05 9.95
C ASN A 1 24.26 -2.90 11.45
N SER A 2 24.44 -3.95 12.23
CA SER A 2 24.17 -3.98 13.68
C SER A 2 24.93 -2.94 14.53
N LYS A 3 25.85 -2.19 13.92
CA LYS A 3 26.63 -1.13 14.58
C LYS A 3 26.41 0.26 13.95
N ASN A 4 25.44 0.39 13.03
CA ASN A 4 25.17 1.64 12.38
C ASN A 4 24.20 2.47 13.25
N ASP A 5 24.67 3.58 13.79
CA ASP A 5 23.92 4.47 14.67
C ASP A 5 22.85 5.33 13.97
N ARG A 6 22.67 5.14 12.65
CA ARG A 6 21.64 5.80 11.84
C ARG A 6 20.48 4.89 11.48
N VAL A 7 20.54 3.61 11.84
CA VAL A 7 19.55 2.60 11.45
C VAL A 7 18.85 2.03 12.67
N TYR A 8 17.54 2.17 12.75
CA TYR A 8 16.68 1.53 13.73
C TYR A 8 16.34 0.09 13.33
N PRO A 9 16.01 -0.76 14.30
CA PRO A 9 16.32 -0.64 15.71
C PRO A 9 17.72 -1.18 16.01
N GLN A 10 18.32 -0.76 17.16
CA GLN A 10 19.54 -1.34 17.70
C GLN A 10 19.26 -2.27 18.88
N LYS A 11 18.12 -2.07 19.54
CA LYS A 11 17.57 -2.88 20.63
C LYS A 11 16.07 -2.98 20.47
N ALA A 12 15.51 -4.14 20.67
CA ALA A 12 14.08 -4.38 20.81
C ALA A 12 13.84 -5.76 21.46
N ASP A 13 12.58 -6.07 21.73
CA ASP A 13 12.14 -7.33 22.32
C ASP A 13 11.80 -8.40 21.25
N PHE A 14 12.26 -8.20 20.02
CA PHE A 14 12.15 -9.16 18.92
C PHE A 14 13.49 -9.39 18.23
N THR A 15 13.62 -10.48 17.47
CA THR A 15 14.85 -10.87 16.79
C THR A 15 15.09 -10.04 15.54
N PHE A 16 16.32 -9.55 15.37
CA PHE A 16 16.79 -8.91 14.13
C PHE A 16 17.44 -9.95 13.24
N TYR A 17 16.79 -10.26 12.12
CA TYR A 17 17.33 -11.18 11.15
C TYR A 17 18.11 -10.40 10.09
N GLY A 18 19.27 -10.94 9.71
CA GLY A 18 20.12 -10.42 8.64
C GLY A 18 19.92 -11.17 7.33
N GLY A 19 20.52 -10.62 6.28
CA GLY A 19 20.49 -11.23 4.95
C GLY A 19 19.40 -10.67 4.04
N ILE A 20 19.32 -11.24 2.85
CA ILE A 20 18.25 -10.95 1.87
C ILE A 20 17.21 -12.03 2.05
N TYR A 21 16.04 -11.66 2.60
CA TYR A 21 14.95 -12.59 2.93
C TYR A 21 13.64 -12.29 2.18
N ARG A 22 13.68 -11.35 1.24
CA ARG A 22 12.59 -11.05 0.31
C ARG A 22 13.10 -11.19 -1.12
N ASP A 23 12.20 -11.27 -2.08
CA ASP A 23 12.51 -11.40 -3.48
C ASP A 23 13.42 -10.27 -3.98
N VAL A 24 14.31 -10.60 -4.88
CA VAL A 24 15.13 -9.66 -5.63
C VAL A 24 14.83 -9.85 -7.10
N SER A 25 14.41 -8.79 -7.77
CA SER A 25 14.05 -8.80 -9.18
C SER A 25 14.90 -7.81 -9.99
N LEU A 26 15.09 -8.11 -11.26
CA LEU A 26 15.62 -7.19 -12.24
C LEU A 26 14.51 -6.75 -13.18
N LEU A 27 14.16 -5.46 -13.13
CA LEU A 27 13.19 -4.87 -14.05
C LEU A 27 13.90 -4.37 -15.30
N VAL A 28 13.43 -4.79 -16.47
CA VAL A 28 13.91 -4.32 -17.77
C VAL A 28 12.79 -3.55 -18.41
N VAL A 29 12.99 -2.26 -18.63
CA VAL A 29 11.98 -1.33 -19.16
C VAL A 29 12.50 -0.64 -20.42
N ASN A 30 11.59 -0.03 -21.19
CA ASN A 30 11.95 0.83 -22.30
C ASN A 30 12.62 2.12 -21.81
N ARG A 31 13.27 2.86 -22.72
CA ARG A 31 13.82 4.19 -22.41
C ARG A 31 12.74 5.14 -21.89
N ASN A 32 11.55 5.09 -22.48
CA ASN A 32 10.39 5.81 -22.02
C ASN A 32 9.57 4.85 -21.14
N HIS A 33 9.46 5.12 -19.86
CA HIS A 33 8.80 4.24 -18.90
C HIS A 33 8.20 5.01 -17.71
N ILE A 34 7.29 4.37 -17.01
CA ILE A 34 6.76 4.88 -15.74
C ILE A 34 7.86 4.75 -14.68
N ALA A 35 8.12 5.81 -13.93
CA ALA A 35 9.27 5.90 -13.05
C ALA A 35 9.26 4.82 -11.95
N LEU A 36 10.40 4.13 -11.79
CA LEU A 36 10.58 3.04 -10.83
C LEU A 36 11.40 3.48 -9.60
N ASP A 37 12.06 4.64 -9.67
CA ASP A 37 13.02 5.10 -8.69
C ASP A 37 12.50 6.19 -7.74
N TYR A 38 11.26 6.63 -7.92
CA TYR A 38 10.64 7.58 -7.00
C TYR A 38 10.35 6.91 -5.67
N LEU A 39 11.31 6.95 -4.76
CA LEU A 39 11.27 6.34 -3.41
C LEU A 39 10.90 4.85 -3.42
N GLY A 40 11.19 4.14 -4.52
CA GLY A 40 10.85 2.74 -4.70
C GLY A 40 9.36 2.44 -4.87
N GLY A 41 8.55 3.45 -5.17
CA GLY A 41 7.12 3.30 -5.42
C GLY A 41 6.82 2.86 -6.86
N PRO A 42 5.55 2.58 -7.16
CA PRO A 42 5.13 2.08 -8.47
C PRO A 42 5.08 3.14 -9.57
N GLY A 43 5.49 4.39 -9.30
CA GLY A 43 5.39 5.52 -10.23
C GLY A 43 3.96 6.01 -10.50
N VAL A 44 2.97 5.47 -9.79
CA VAL A 44 1.56 5.83 -9.91
C VAL A 44 0.96 6.00 -8.52
N GLN A 45 0.30 7.12 -8.27
CA GLN A 45 -0.51 7.38 -7.08
C GLN A 45 -1.97 7.60 -7.47
N ILE A 46 -2.88 6.94 -6.78
CA ILE A 46 -4.32 7.03 -7.01
C ILE A 46 -4.96 7.51 -5.71
N THR A 47 -5.61 8.68 -5.77
CA THR A 47 -6.23 9.31 -4.60
C THR A 47 -7.73 9.42 -4.79
N PRO A 48 -8.51 8.45 -4.29
CA PRO A 48 -9.97 8.55 -4.28
C PRO A 48 -10.44 9.54 -3.22
N THR A 49 -11.34 10.45 -3.60
CA THR A 49 -12.02 11.35 -2.68
C THR A 49 -13.52 11.19 -2.83
N VAL A 50 -14.18 10.68 -1.78
CA VAL A 50 -15.63 10.45 -1.80
C VAL A 50 -16.37 11.78 -1.69
N ASN A 51 -17.24 12.09 -2.66
CA ASN A 51 -18.04 13.29 -2.77
C ASN A 51 -19.53 12.94 -2.91
N GLY A 52 -20.23 12.82 -1.80
CA GLY A 52 -21.65 12.41 -1.81
C GLY A 52 -21.84 10.99 -2.36
N ALA A 53 -22.54 10.87 -3.49
CA ALA A 53 -22.76 9.58 -4.15
C ALA A 53 -21.66 9.18 -5.12
N ASN A 54 -20.70 10.07 -5.42
CA ASN A 54 -19.63 9.89 -6.38
C ASN A 54 -18.27 9.89 -5.70
N ALA A 55 -17.21 9.60 -6.44
CA ALA A 55 -15.84 9.81 -6.01
C ALA A 55 -15.00 10.44 -7.10
N ASP A 56 -14.20 11.42 -6.74
CA ASP A 56 -13.17 11.97 -7.60
C ASP A 56 -11.91 11.11 -7.45
N ILE A 57 -11.38 10.64 -8.55
CA ILE A 57 -10.20 9.79 -8.62
C ILE A 57 -9.08 10.61 -9.24
N GLU A 58 -8.14 11.10 -8.41
CA GLU A 58 -6.92 11.74 -8.88
C GLU A 58 -5.89 10.66 -9.19
N VAL A 59 -5.32 10.70 -10.41
CA VAL A 59 -4.25 9.80 -10.86
C VAL A 59 -3.02 10.65 -11.15
N LYS A 60 -1.95 10.42 -10.40
CA LYS A 60 -0.63 11.04 -10.61
C LYS A 60 0.36 10.00 -11.10
N THR A 61 1.12 10.34 -12.14
CA THR A 61 2.09 9.45 -12.75
C THR A 61 3.43 10.15 -12.90
N TRP A 62 4.48 9.51 -12.40
CA TRP A 62 5.88 9.87 -12.65
C TRP A 62 6.41 9.02 -13.80
N MET A 63 7.16 9.63 -14.69
CA MET A 63 7.70 8.94 -15.87
C MET A 63 9.07 9.49 -16.25
N GLU A 64 9.84 8.64 -16.91
CA GLU A 64 11.10 8.96 -17.56
C GLU A 64 10.92 8.97 -19.09
N GLY A 65 11.60 9.91 -19.76
CA GLY A 65 11.54 10.06 -21.22
C GLY A 65 10.29 10.78 -21.70
N ASP A 66 9.87 10.46 -22.93
CA ASP A 66 8.79 11.12 -23.67
C ASP A 66 7.56 10.23 -23.77
N GLY A 67 6.39 10.84 -23.90
CA GLY A 67 5.12 10.15 -24.14
C GLY A 67 3.93 10.83 -23.47
N GLU A 68 2.74 10.34 -23.80
CA GLU A 68 1.48 10.74 -23.19
C GLU A 68 1.03 9.66 -22.19
N VAL A 69 0.53 10.09 -21.05
CA VAL A 69 -0.05 9.18 -20.06
C VAL A 69 -1.55 9.02 -20.35
N GLU A 70 -1.97 7.77 -20.48
CA GLU A 70 -3.37 7.37 -20.54
C GLU A 70 -3.66 6.37 -19.44
N PHE A 71 -4.88 6.34 -18.92
CA PHE A 71 -5.26 5.32 -17.94
C PHE A 71 -6.70 4.85 -18.11
N SER A 72 -6.92 3.60 -17.72
CA SER A 72 -8.25 2.98 -17.65
C SER A 72 -8.46 2.42 -16.25
N ILE A 73 -9.65 2.63 -15.69
CA ILE A 73 -10.07 2.06 -14.40
C ILE A 73 -11.05 0.93 -14.70
N TYR A 74 -10.77 -0.22 -14.10
CA TYR A 74 -11.56 -1.44 -14.22
C TYR A 74 -12.20 -1.79 -12.88
N ASP A 75 -13.40 -2.31 -12.94
CA ASP A 75 -14.06 -2.91 -11.79
C ASP A 75 -13.48 -4.31 -11.45
N ALA A 76 -13.98 -4.93 -10.39
CA ALA A 76 -13.51 -6.26 -9.96
C ALA A 76 -13.87 -7.39 -10.96
N ALA A 77 -14.81 -7.15 -11.88
CA ALA A 77 -15.16 -8.08 -12.94
C ALA A 77 -14.30 -7.88 -14.21
N GLY A 78 -13.42 -6.84 -14.20
CA GLY A 78 -12.57 -6.47 -15.33
C GLY A 78 -13.27 -5.62 -16.39
N ALA A 79 -14.47 -5.09 -16.11
CA ALA A 79 -15.12 -4.14 -17.01
C ALA A 79 -14.49 -2.75 -16.85
N GLU A 80 -14.18 -2.08 -17.97
CA GLU A 80 -13.70 -0.70 -17.96
C GLU A 80 -14.85 0.23 -17.55
N VAL A 81 -14.66 0.98 -16.47
CA VAL A 81 -15.67 1.88 -15.90
C VAL A 81 -15.33 3.35 -16.08
N LEU A 82 -14.07 3.67 -16.35
CA LEU A 82 -13.62 5.04 -16.50
C LEU A 82 -12.27 5.11 -17.22
N THR A 83 -12.04 6.19 -17.98
CA THR A 83 -10.75 6.47 -18.62
C THR A 83 -10.32 7.92 -18.39
N GLY A 84 -9.01 8.17 -18.50
CA GLY A 84 -8.47 9.51 -18.42
C GLY A 84 -7.13 9.62 -19.14
N LYS A 85 -6.66 10.87 -19.30
CA LYS A 85 -5.38 11.19 -19.95
C LYS A 85 -4.66 12.30 -19.18
N GLY A 86 -3.35 12.20 -19.13
CA GLY A 86 -2.47 13.17 -18.47
C GLY A 86 -1.77 12.60 -17.25
N ARG A 87 -0.68 13.27 -16.85
CA ARG A 87 0.18 12.85 -15.72
C ARG A 87 -0.41 13.16 -14.35
N ASP A 88 -1.29 14.14 -14.30
CA ASP A 88 -1.98 14.59 -13.09
C ASP A 88 -3.40 14.94 -13.50
N THR A 89 -4.31 14.00 -13.32
CA THR A 89 -5.67 14.09 -13.84
C THR A 89 -6.66 13.57 -12.83
N THR A 90 -7.74 14.32 -12.64
CA THR A 90 -8.87 13.91 -11.81
C THR A 90 -10.07 13.57 -12.70
N VAL A 91 -10.67 12.43 -12.46
CA VAL A 91 -11.88 11.95 -13.14
C VAL A 91 -12.93 11.54 -12.10
N THR A 92 -14.21 11.69 -12.41
CA THR A 92 -15.29 11.36 -11.48
C THR A 92 -15.85 9.98 -11.76
N LEU A 93 -15.81 9.10 -10.79
CA LEU A 93 -16.45 7.79 -10.79
C LEU A 93 -17.83 7.92 -10.15
N GLU A 94 -18.87 7.68 -10.93
CA GLU A 94 -20.25 7.77 -10.44
C GLU A 94 -20.62 6.50 -9.66
N HIS A 95 -21.28 6.70 -8.52
CA HIS A 95 -21.77 5.61 -7.65
C HIS A 95 -20.79 4.48 -7.41
N PRO A 96 -19.54 4.76 -6.97
CA PRO A 96 -18.55 3.71 -6.76
C PRO A 96 -18.98 2.73 -5.67
N ARG A 97 -18.65 1.46 -5.87
CA ARG A 97 -18.67 0.49 -4.79
C ARG A 97 -17.48 0.76 -3.88
N LEU A 98 -17.78 0.98 -2.59
CA LEU A 98 -16.75 1.39 -1.63
C LEU A 98 -15.97 0.18 -1.09
N TRP A 99 -14.69 0.38 -0.78
CA TRP A 99 -13.95 -0.51 0.09
C TRP A 99 -14.44 -0.29 1.52
N ASP A 100 -15.17 -1.27 2.08
CA ASP A 100 -15.90 -1.15 3.35
C ASP A 100 -15.36 -2.10 4.43
N GLY A 101 -14.06 -2.27 4.46
CA GLY A 101 -13.41 -3.17 5.41
C GLY A 101 -13.85 -4.62 5.18
N VAL A 102 -13.91 -5.42 6.26
CA VAL A 102 -14.27 -6.85 6.18
C VAL A 102 -15.70 -7.12 5.67
N ARG A 103 -16.54 -6.07 5.58
CA ARG A 103 -17.92 -6.23 5.07
C ARG A 103 -17.97 -6.32 3.55
N ASP A 104 -17.16 -5.51 2.88
CA ASP A 104 -17.07 -5.45 1.42
C ASP A 104 -15.73 -4.83 1.00
N PRO A 105 -14.67 -5.62 0.89
CA PRO A 105 -13.32 -5.15 0.52
C PRO A 105 -13.18 -4.94 -0.99
N TYR A 106 -14.04 -4.09 -1.58
CA TYR A 106 -14.09 -3.92 -3.03
C TYR A 106 -12.89 -3.14 -3.57
N LEU A 107 -12.25 -3.72 -4.58
CA LEU A 107 -11.07 -3.15 -5.23
C LEU A 107 -11.32 -2.88 -6.71
N TYR A 108 -10.84 -1.73 -7.16
CA TYR A 108 -10.67 -1.37 -8.56
C TYR A 108 -9.23 -1.59 -9.01
N THR A 109 -9.02 -1.68 -10.32
CA THR A 109 -7.68 -1.69 -10.92
C THR A 109 -7.54 -0.52 -11.87
N CYS A 110 -6.51 0.29 -11.69
CA CYS A 110 -6.10 1.33 -12.63
C CYS A 110 -4.91 0.82 -13.44
N ALA A 111 -5.08 0.74 -14.77
CA ALA A 111 -4.00 0.48 -15.70
C ALA A 111 -3.54 1.80 -16.30
N VAL A 112 -2.32 2.21 -15.97
CA VAL A 112 -1.68 3.43 -16.48
C VAL A 112 -0.70 3.04 -17.57
N ARG A 113 -0.81 3.68 -18.74
CA ARG A 113 0.03 3.44 -19.91
C ARG A 113 0.78 4.69 -20.30
N LEU A 114 2.03 4.51 -20.65
CA LEU A 114 2.82 5.52 -21.35
C LEU A 114 2.78 5.23 -22.85
N VAL A 115 2.26 6.15 -23.63
CA VAL A 115 2.05 6.01 -25.08
C VAL A 115 2.92 7.02 -25.83
N LEU A 116 3.70 6.56 -26.80
CA LEU A 116 4.48 7.41 -27.70
C LEU A 116 4.20 7.03 -29.15
N ASN A 117 3.79 8.02 -29.96
CA ASN A 117 3.41 7.81 -31.37
C ASN A 117 2.35 6.71 -31.60
N GLY A 118 1.42 6.56 -30.66
CA GLY A 118 0.36 5.55 -30.72
C GLY A 118 0.78 4.15 -30.26
N GLU A 119 2.01 3.96 -29.82
CA GLU A 119 2.53 2.69 -29.29
C GLU A 119 2.70 2.75 -27.77
N VAL A 120 2.25 1.71 -27.06
CA VAL A 120 2.43 1.57 -25.62
C VAL A 120 3.91 1.27 -25.34
N GLN A 121 4.55 2.13 -24.60
CA GLN A 121 5.95 2.00 -24.17
C GLN A 121 6.08 1.25 -22.85
N ASP A 122 5.12 1.50 -21.93
CA ASP A 122 5.09 0.88 -20.61
C ASP A 122 3.66 0.84 -20.06
N GLU A 123 3.37 -0.13 -19.19
CA GLU A 123 2.09 -0.25 -18.49
C GLU A 123 2.32 -0.66 -17.04
N VAL A 124 1.73 0.08 -16.12
CA VAL A 124 1.67 -0.24 -14.69
C VAL A 124 0.22 -0.41 -14.26
N ARG A 125 -0.07 -1.49 -13.56
CA ARG A 125 -1.39 -1.77 -12.97
C ARG A 125 -1.34 -1.65 -11.47
N GLN A 126 -2.23 -0.83 -10.91
CA GLN A 126 -2.36 -0.63 -9.47
C GLN A 126 -3.79 -0.90 -9.02
N ARG A 127 -3.94 -1.70 -7.97
CA ARG A 127 -5.24 -1.85 -7.30
C ARG A 127 -5.44 -0.70 -6.33
N PHE A 128 -6.67 -0.29 -6.13
CA PHE A 128 -7.05 0.71 -5.13
C PHE A 128 -8.48 0.49 -4.67
N GLY A 129 -8.84 1.05 -3.53
CA GLY A 129 -10.20 1.03 -3.01
C GLY A 129 -10.72 2.44 -2.79
N VAL A 130 -11.98 2.68 -3.12
CA VAL A 130 -12.65 3.95 -2.86
C VAL A 130 -13.19 3.93 -1.43
N ARG A 131 -12.67 4.78 -0.56
CA ARG A 131 -13.09 4.88 0.83
C ARG A 131 -12.85 6.26 1.42
N SER A 132 -13.51 6.53 2.55
CA SER A 132 -13.15 7.61 3.46
C SER A 132 -13.00 7.08 4.88
N PHE A 133 -12.12 7.67 5.67
CA PHE A 133 -12.04 7.36 7.09
C PHE A 133 -11.81 8.62 7.92
N SER A 134 -12.16 8.54 9.19
CA SER A 134 -11.88 9.58 10.16
C SER A 134 -11.71 9.00 11.56
N VAL A 135 -11.04 9.75 12.42
CA VAL A 135 -10.87 9.41 13.83
C VAL A 135 -11.46 10.52 14.68
N ASP A 136 -12.40 10.17 15.54
CA ASP A 136 -12.99 11.07 16.53
C ASP A 136 -12.47 10.68 17.93
N PRO A 137 -11.88 11.61 18.71
CA PRO A 137 -11.30 11.27 20.01
C PRO A 137 -12.28 10.69 21.03
N LYS A 138 -13.59 10.92 20.86
CA LYS A 138 -14.64 10.42 21.76
C LYS A 138 -15.43 9.25 21.20
N ARG A 139 -15.52 9.12 19.88
CA ARG A 139 -16.37 8.14 19.21
C ARG A 139 -15.58 7.05 18.49
N GLY A 140 -14.26 7.21 18.36
CA GLY A 140 -13.37 6.23 17.77
C GLY A 140 -13.22 6.35 16.25
N PHE A 141 -12.96 5.23 15.59
CA PHE A 141 -12.71 5.15 14.17
C PHE A 141 -14.00 5.02 13.36
N PHE A 142 -14.03 5.72 12.23
CA PHE A 142 -15.14 5.71 11.28
C PHE A 142 -14.62 5.31 9.90
N LEU A 143 -15.33 4.40 9.24
CA LEU A 143 -15.11 4.02 7.86
C LEU A 143 -16.35 4.36 7.03
N ASN A 144 -16.16 5.07 5.92
CA ASN A 144 -17.26 5.53 5.06
C ASN A 144 -18.41 6.23 5.83
N GLY A 145 -18.04 7.10 6.77
CA GLY A 145 -18.96 7.87 7.59
C GLY A 145 -19.69 7.08 8.68
N ARG A 146 -19.43 5.78 8.86
CA ARG A 146 -20.07 4.92 9.86
C ARG A 146 -19.08 4.50 10.94
N PRO A 147 -19.50 4.40 12.22
CA PRO A 147 -18.68 3.83 13.27
C PRO A 147 -18.15 2.44 12.87
N TYR A 148 -16.86 2.23 13.01
CA TYR A 148 -16.19 0.98 12.68
C TYR A 148 -15.27 0.59 13.84
N PRO A 149 -15.78 -0.10 14.87
CA PRO A 149 -14.98 -0.54 16.00
C PRO A 149 -13.83 -1.45 15.54
N LEU A 150 -12.61 -1.12 15.96
CA LEU A 150 -11.43 -1.87 15.60
C LEU A 150 -11.19 -2.99 16.61
N HIS A 151 -11.14 -4.23 16.13
CA HIS A 151 -10.79 -5.42 16.88
C HIS A 151 -9.64 -6.11 16.16
N GLY A 152 -8.47 -6.16 16.77
CA GLY A 152 -7.30 -6.56 16.00
C GLY A 152 -6.20 -7.23 16.77
N VAL A 153 -5.17 -7.56 16.00
CA VAL A 153 -3.95 -8.20 16.46
C VAL A 153 -2.72 -7.41 16.04
N SER A 154 -1.62 -7.64 16.74
CA SER A 154 -0.29 -7.21 16.30
C SER A 154 0.42 -8.39 15.66
N ARG A 155 1.08 -8.17 14.52
CA ARG A 155 1.78 -9.21 13.77
C ARG A 155 3.24 -8.85 13.57
N HIS A 156 4.12 -9.81 13.84
CA HIS A 156 5.49 -9.83 13.34
C HIS A 156 5.60 -10.75 12.12
N GLN A 157 6.53 -10.45 11.22
CA GLN A 157 6.74 -11.21 9.97
C GLN A 157 7.89 -12.19 10.15
N ASP A 158 7.73 -13.15 11.06
CA ASP A 158 8.75 -14.19 11.29
C ASP A 158 8.15 -15.53 11.68
N ARG A 159 8.91 -16.61 11.44
CA ARG A 159 8.57 -17.97 11.86
C ARG A 159 9.78 -18.71 12.42
N LYS A 160 9.52 -19.60 13.38
CA LYS A 160 10.52 -20.46 13.97
C LYS A 160 11.27 -21.26 12.89
N GLY A 161 12.59 -21.14 12.86
CA GLY A 161 13.46 -21.84 11.94
C GLY A 161 13.69 -21.16 10.59
N LEU A 162 12.86 -20.15 10.25
CA LEU A 162 12.95 -19.39 8.98
C LEU A 162 13.29 -17.91 9.20
N GLY A 163 13.04 -17.39 10.41
CA GLY A 163 13.14 -15.95 10.62
C GLY A 163 12.17 -15.20 9.70
N ASN A 164 12.63 -14.10 9.09
CA ASN A 164 11.80 -13.31 8.17
C ASN A 164 11.69 -13.88 6.75
N ALA A 165 12.34 -15.02 6.45
CA ALA A 165 12.29 -15.65 5.13
C ALA A 165 11.02 -16.52 4.96
N ILE A 166 9.87 -15.98 5.27
CA ILE A 166 8.58 -16.65 5.17
C ILE A 166 8.03 -16.60 3.74
N THR A 167 7.27 -17.63 3.36
CA THR A 167 6.70 -17.76 2.01
C THR A 167 5.32 -17.13 1.91
N ARG A 168 4.78 -17.02 0.68
CA ARG A 168 3.41 -16.52 0.44
C ARG A 168 2.36 -17.36 1.15
N GLU A 169 2.50 -18.69 1.12
CA GLU A 169 1.60 -19.64 1.78
C GLU A 169 1.56 -19.41 3.30
N MET A 170 2.68 -18.97 3.89
CA MET A 170 2.73 -18.63 5.31
C MET A 170 2.05 -17.30 5.62
N HIS A 171 2.10 -16.35 4.69
CA HIS A 171 1.31 -15.12 4.78
C HIS A 171 -0.19 -15.43 4.68
N ASP A 172 -0.59 -16.31 3.77
CA ASP A 172 -1.98 -16.75 3.61
C ASP A 172 -2.49 -17.45 4.88
N GLU A 173 -1.68 -18.34 5.47
CA GLU A 173 -2.00 -18.99 6.73
C GLU A 173 -2.19 -17.99 7.88
N ASP A 174 -1.28 -17.04 8.02
CA ASP A 174 -1.40 -15.97 9.03
C ASP A 174 -2.70 -15.17 8.83
N MET A 175 -3.02 -14.77 7.60
CA MET A 175 -4.25 -14.05 7.30
C MET A 175 -5.49 -14.89 7.62
N GLN A 176 -5.47 -16.19 7.32
CA GLN A 176 -6.56 -17.10 7.65
C GLN A 176 -6.79 -17.18 9.16
N LEU A 177 -5.74 -17.36 9.95
CA LEU A 177 -5.82 -17.40 11.41
C LEU A 177 -6.34 -16.07 11.99
N ILE A 178 -5.91 -14.93 11.44
CA ILE A 178 -6.38 -13.60 11.84
C ILE A 178 -7.89 -13.44 11.55
N LYS A 179 -8.35 -13.92 10.40
CA LYS A 179 -9.78 -13.93 10.05
C LYS A 179 -10.60 -14.84 10.98
N GLU A 180 -10.08 -16.00 11.34
CA GLU A 180 -10.74 -16.93 12.27
C GLU A 180 -10.94 -16.34 13.67
N LEU A 181 -10.03 -15.44 14.11
CA LEU A 181 -10.18 -14.67 15.35
C LEU A 181 -11.28 -13.60 15.27
N GLY A 182 -11.84 -13.33 14.09
CA GLY A 182 -12.80 -12.27 13.87
C GLY A 182 -12.18 -10.87 13.90
N ALA A 183 -10.88 -10.75 13.66
CA ALA A 183 -10.20 -9.46 13.58
C ALA A 183 -10.63 -8.68 12.32
N ASN A 184 -10.62 -7.35 12.44
CA ASN A 184 -10.87 -6.41 11.34
C ASN A 184 -9.77 -5.36 11.20
N THR A 185 -8.73 -5.44 12.04
CA THR A 185 -7.55 -4.56 11.98
C THR A 185 -6.29 -5.32 12.37
N ILE A 186 -5.17 -4.89 11.79
CA ILE A 186 -3.86 -5.49 12.05
C ILE A 186 -2.84 -4.37 12.23
N ARG A 187 -2.09 -4.43 13.31
CA ARG A 187 -0.86 -3.64 13.47
C ARG A 187 0.31 -4.45 12.91
N LEU A 188 0.95 -3.93 11.87
CA LEU A 188 2.13 -4.54 11.27
C LEU A 188 3.38 -4.06 12.00
N ALA A 189 3.67 -4.74 13.09
CA ALA A 189 4.74 -4.37 14.01
C ALA A 189 6.10 -4.86 13.49
N HIS A 190 7.11 -4.11 13.61
CA HIS A 190 7.39 -2.71 13.92
C HIS A 190 8.15 -2.09 12.74
N TYR A 191 7.95 -2.64 11.55
CA TYR A 191 8.67 -2.36 10.31
C TYR A 191 7.77 -2.64 9.10
N GLN A 192 8.18 -2.16 7.94
CA GLN A 192 7.47 -2.44 6.69
C GLN A 192 7.47 -3.95 6.41
N HIS A 193 6.28 -4.52 6.30
CA HIS A 193 6.06 -5.92 5.97
C HIS A 193 6.20 -6.18 4.47
N ASP A 194 6.05 -7.44 4.05
CA ASP A 194 6.04 -7.85 2.66
C ASP A 194 4.87 -7.22 1.91
N GLN A 195 5.08 -6.78 0.67
CA GLN A 195 4.03 -6.17 -0.17
C GLN A 195 2.85 -7.10 -0.38
N TYR A 196 3.10 -8.40 -0.50
CA TYR A 196 2.06 -9.41 -0.60
C TYR A 196 1.11 -9.41 0.60
N PHE A 197 1.62 -9.13 1.80
CA PHE A 197 0.75 -9.07 2.98
C PHE A 197 -0.14 -7.83 3.02
N TYR A 198 0.30 -6.70 2.48
CA TYR A 198 -0.56 -5.54 2.28
C TYR A 198 -1.66 -5.84 1.25
N ASP A 199 -1.33 -6.54 0.16
CA ASP A 199 -2.32 -7.01 -0.81
C ASP A 199 -3.39 -7.90 -0.15
N LEU A 200 -2.99 -8.83 0.70
CA LEU A 200 -3.91 -9.68 1.47
C LEU A 200 -4.79 -8.85 2.43
N CYS A 201 -4.24 -7.81 3.05
CA CYS A 201 -5.02 -6.91 3.90
C CYS A 201 -6.09 -6.16 3.11
N ASP A 202 -5.77 -5.68 1.91
CA ASP A 202 -6.72 -5.03 1.02
C ASP A 202 -7.87 -5.96 0.63
N GLU A 203 -7.54 -7.19 0.22
CA GLU A 203 -8.49 -8.23 -0.19
C GLU A 203 -9.35 -8.74 0.95
N ALA A 204 -8.78 -8.84 2.14
CA ALA A 204 -9.50 -9.27 3.34
C ALA A 204 -10.29 -8.14 4.02
N GLY A 205 -10.09 -6.89 3.61
CA GLY A 205 -10.73 -5.73 4.22
C GLY A 205 -10.18 -5.37 5.60
N MET A 206 -8.94 -5.72 5.90
CA MET A 206 -8.30 -5.40 7.17
C MET A 206 -7.88 -3.94 7.22
N VAL A 207 -8.21 -3.25 8.30
CA VAL A 207 -7.67 -1.91 8.57
C VAL A 207 -6.25 -2.06 9.10
N VAL A 208 -5.28 -1.37 8.49
CA VAL A 208 -3.86 -1.55 8.78
C VAL A 208 -3.26 -0.33 9.46
N TRP A 209 -2.50 -0.60 10.53
CA TRP A 209 -1.52 0.30 11.10
C TRP A 209 -0.14 -0.16 10.64
N ALA A 210 0.49 0.60 9.72
CA ALA A 210 1.82 0.34 9.18
C ALA A 210 2.89 1.16 9.92
N GLU A 211 4.07 0.58 10.10
CA GLU A 211 5.15 1.19 10.87
C GLU A 211 6.47 1.18 10.11
N ILE A 212 7.30 2.18 10.38
CA ILE A 212 8.73 2.14 10.13
C ILE A 212 9.44 1.64 11.41
N PRO A 213 10.67 1.11 11.32
CA PRO A 213 11.36 0.52 12.47
C PRO A 213 11.90 1.55 13.47
N TYR A 214 11.10 2.57 13.79
CA TYR A 214 11.41 3.57 14.82
C TYR A 214 10.88 3.10 16.18
N ILE A 215 11.68 2.33 16.91
CA ILE A 215 11.25 1.64 18.12
C ILE A 215 12.33 1.64 19.20
N SER A 216 11.91 1.45 20.43
CA SER A 216 12.66 1.23 21.68
C SER A 216 13.37 2.46 22.22
N GLU A 217 14.30 3.04 21.50
CA GLU A 217 15.04 4.21 21.99
C GLU A 217 15.30 5.22 20.85
N HIS A 218 15.34 6.49 21.22
CA HIS A 218 15.66 7.55 20.25
C HIS A 218 17.13 7.50 19.85
N MET A 219 17.41 7.51 18.54
CA MET A 219 18.75 7.57 17.98
C MET A 219 18.98 8.96 17.36
N PRO A 220 19.79 9.83 17.97
CA PRO A 220 20.00 11.20 17.49
C PRO A 220 20.49 11.29 16.05
N ASN A 221 21.32 10.34 15.61
CA ASN A 221 21.87 10.28 14.26
C ASN A 221 20.93 9.59 13.24
N GLY A 222 19.82 9.02 13.71
CA GLY A 222 18.86 8.29 12.88
C GLY A 222 17.79 9.13 12.21
N ARG A 223 17.68 10.43 12.53
CA ARG A 223 16.56 11.29 12.13
C ARG A 223 16.32 11.35 10.62
N GLU A 224 17.37 11.60 9.84
CA GLU A 224 17.23 11.74 8.38
C GLU A 224 16.83 10.41 7.73
N ASN A 225 17.44 9.32 8.17
CA ASN A 225 17.09 7.98 7.70
C ASN A 225 15.64 7.61 8.07
N THR A 226 15.19 7.96 9.28
CA THR A 226 13.80 7.74 9.71
C THR A 226 12.81 8.49 8.83
N ILE A 227 13.09 9.76 8.50
CA ILE A 227 12.26 10.56 7.60
C ILE A 227 12.23 9.95 6.19
N SER A 228 13.39 9.49 5.68
CA SER A 228 13.47 8.82 4.38
C SER A 228 12.62 7.56 4.36
N GLN A 229 12.77 6.69 5.37
CA GLN A 229 11.98 5.45 5.49
C GLN A 229 10.47 5.71 5.58
N MET A 230 10.05 6.77 6.27
CA MET A 230 8.62 7.15 6.33
C MET A 230 8.10 7.59 4.96
N LYS A 231 8.88 8.38 4.21
CA LYS A 231 8.52 8.77 2.83
C LYS A 231 8.43 7.55 1.92
N GLU A 232 9.37 6.62 2.02
CA GLU A 232 9.37 5.37 1.27
C GLU A 232 8.15 4.52 1.61
N LEU A 233 7.85 4.33 2.91
CA LEU A 233 6.65 3.61 3.35
C LEU A 233 5.37 4.20 2.74
N ILE A 234 5.22 5.52 2.79
CA ILE A 234 4.04 6.23 2.26
C ILE A 234 3.94 6.05 0.74
N VAL A 235 5.03 6.28 0.01
CA VAL A 235 5.00 6.26 -1.46
C VAL A 235 4.83 4.84 -2.00
N GLN A 236 5.54 3.86 -1.43
CA GLN A 236 5.45 2.47 -1.85
C GLN A 236 4.08 1.84 -1.59
N ASN A 237 3.39 2.30 -0.56
CA ASN A 237 2.12 1.71 -0.12
C ASN A 237 0.91 2.65 -0.33
N TYR A 238 1.08 3.72 -1.10
CA TYR A 238 0.08 4.77 -1.22
C TYR A 238 -1.30 4.28 -1.68
N ASN A 239 -1.31 3.30 -2.59
CA ASN A 239 -2.54 2.81 -3.23
C ASN A 239 -3.29 1.75 -2.42
N HIS A 240 -2.74 1.27 -1.29
CA HIS A 240 -3.40 0.29 -0.43
C HIS A 240 -4.54 0.93 0.39
N PRO A 241 -5.82 0.59 0.13
CA PRO A 241 -6.95 1.14 0.87
C PRO A 241 -6.99 0.68 2.33
N SER A 242 -6.36 -0.43 2.67
CA SER A 242 -6.29 -0.96 4.03
C SER A 242 -5.52 -0.05 4.99
N ILE A 243 -4.50 0.65 4.53
CA ILE A 243 -3.62 1.46 5.38
C ILE A 243 -4.30 2.78 5.77
N VAL A 244 -4.40 3.04 7.06
CA VAL A 244 -5.01 4.27 7.63
C VAL A 244 -4.07 5.01 8.59
N VAL A 245 -3.03 4.33 9.07
CA VAL A 245 -1.98 4.90 9.93
C VAL A 245 -0.64 4.28 9.57
#